data_bd2341fd6cb1a3542681293048ab3f72
#
_entry.id   bd2341fd6cb1a3542681293048ab3f72
#
_cell.length_a   1.000
_cell.length_b   1.000
_cell.length_c   1.000
_cell.angle_alpha   90.00
_cell.angle_beta   90.00
_cell.angle_gamma   90.00
#
_symmetry.space_group_name_H-M   'P 1'
#
loop_
_entity.id
_entity.type
_entity.pdbx_description
1 polymer ?
#
loop_
_entity_poly.entity_id
_entity_poly.type
_entity_poly.pdbx_seq_one_letter_code
_entity_poly.pdbx_strand_id
1 'polypeptide(L)' 'MSAHGIWILSDGRELFLSYDNFPWFKDATIGKVTNVEKLSSDHFYWPDLDVDIGIESIEHPEKFPLKAK' A
#
# COMPACT_ATOMS: atom_id res chain seq x y z
N MET A 1 -10.02 -0.38 -6.86
CA MET A 1 -8.85 -1.18 -7.28
C MET A 1 -8.78 -1.24 -8.79
N SER A 2 -7.60 -1.34 -9.32
CA SER A 2 -7.39 -1.48 -10.75
C SER A 2 -6.59 -2.74 -11.02
N ALA A 3 -6.38 -3.05 -12.31
CA ALA A 3 -5.60 -4.21 -12.69
C ALA A 3 -4.11 -4.06 -12.36
N HIS A 4 -3.67 -2.83 -12.11
CA HIS A 4 -2.25 -2.54 -11.91
C HIS A 4 -1.88 -2.18 -10.49
N GLY A 5 -2.86 -1.92 -9.64
CA GLY A 5 -2.58 -1.54 -8.28
C GLY A 5 -3.83 -1.03 -7.58
N ILE A 6 -3.61 -0.38 -6.46
CA ILE A 6 -4.71 0.16 -5.67
C ILE A 6 -4.49 1.65 -5.42
N TRP A 7 -5.58 2.38 -5.28
CA TRP A 7 -5.56 3.80 -4.97
C TRP A 7 -6.02 4.01 -3.55
N ILE A 8 -5.33 4.87 -2.82
CA ILE A 8 -5.71 5.25 -1.47
C ILE A 8 -5.86 6.76 -1.43
N LEU A 9 -6.97 7.24 -0.88
CA LEU A 9 -7.17 8.66 -0.64
C LEU A 9 -6.97 8.92 0.84
N SER A 10 -6.01 9.77 1.17
CA SER A 10 -5.71 10.10 2.55
C SER A 10 -5.30 11.56 2.65
N ASP A 11 -6.00 12.29 3.51
CA ASP A 11 -5.70 13.72 3.76
C ASP A 11 -5.69 14.54 2.48
N GLY A 12 -6.62 14.22 1.56
CA GLY A 12 -6.72 14.94 0.31
C GLY A 12 -5.69 14.53 -0.74
N ARG A 13 -4.89 13.51 -0.44
CA ARG A 13 -3.85 13.03 -1.35
C ARG A 13 -4.25 11.69 -1.92
N GLU A 14 -4.01 11.52 -3.21
CA GLU A 14 -4.22 10.23 -3.87
C GLU A 14 -2.90 9.51 -3.96
N LEU A 15 -2.86 8.31 -3.42
CA LEU A 15 -1.65 7.50 -3.40
C LEU A 15 -1.91 6.23 -4.18
N PHE A 16 -1.00 5.90 -5.08
CA PHE A 16 -1.13 4.70 -5.91
C PHE A 16 -0.07 3.68 -5.51
N LEU A 17 -0.53 2.47 -5.16
CA LEU A 17 0.35 1.38 -4.80
C LEU A 17 0.29 0.34 -5.92
N SER A 18 1.31 0.33 -6.76
CA SER A 18 1.35 -0.62 -7.87
C SER A 18 1.67 -2.02 -7.37
N TYR A 19 1.15 -3.02 -8.07
CA TYR A 19 1.46 -4.41 -7.73
C TYR A 19 2.93 -4.75 -7.97
N ASP A 20 3.58 -4.01 -8.87
CA ASP A 20 5.00 -4.23 -9.12
C ASP A 20 5.84 -3.85 -7.92
N ASN A 21 5.46 -2.78 -7.24
CA ASN A 21 6.19 -2.30 -6.07
C ASN A 21 5.67 -2.91 -4.78
N PHE A 22 4.40 -3.30 -4.77
CA PHE A 22 3.74 -3.83 -3.58
C PHE A 22 3.01 -5.12 -3.94
N PRO A 23 3.76 -6.20 -4.16
CA PRO A 23 3.16 -7.43 -4.69
C PRO A 23 2.20 -8.13 -3.75
N TRP A 24 2.21 -7.78 -2.46
CA TRP A 24 1.29 -8.40 -1.51
C TRP A 24 -0.17 -8.21 -1.89
N PHE A 25 -0.48 -7.11 -2.60
CA PHE A 25 -1.86 -6.77 -2.90
C PHE A 25 -2.40 -7.48 -4.13
N LYS A 26 -1.52 -8.06 -4.93
CA LYS A 26 -1.94 -8.63 -6.20
C LYS A 26 -2.93 -9.77 -6.02
N ASP A 27 -2.70 -10.62 -5.04
CA ASP A 27 -3.55 -11.77 -4.78
C ASP A 27 -4.47 -11.56 -3.58
N ALA A 28 -4.50 -10.35 -3.03
CA ALA A 28 -5.33 -10.07 -1.88
C ALA A 28 -6.77 -9.81 -2.31
N THR A 29 -7.71 -10.21 -1.45
CA THR A 29 -9.11 -9.89 -1.69
C THR A 29 -9.37 -8.42 -1.44
N ILE A 30 -10.47 -7.92 -2.00
CA ILE A 30 -10.87 -6.53 -1.79
C ILE A 30 -11.06 -6.25 -0.30
N GLY A 31 -11.65 -7.20 0.43
CA GLY A 31 -11.85 -7.01 1.86
C GLY A 31 -10.55 -6.82 2.62
N LYS A 32 -9.53 -7.58 2.27
CA LYS A 32 -8.24 -7.45 2.94
C LYS A 32 -7.53 -6.16 2.56
N VAL A 33 -7.63 -5.77 1.30
CA VAL A 33 -6.99 -4.55 0.81
C VAL A 33 -7.62 -3.31 1.41
N THR A 34 -8.94 -3.31 1.58
CA THR A 34 -9.64 -2.15 2.11
C THR A 34 -9.58 -2.07 3.63
N ASN A 35 -9.18 -3.13 4.30
CA ASN A 35 -9.03 -3.12 5.75
C ASN A 35 -7.66 -2.55 6.11
N VAL A 36 -7.52 -1.25 5.97
CA VAL A 36 -6.25 -0.56 6.22
C VAL A 36 -6.42 0.36 7.41
N GLU A 37 -5.40 0.39 8.27
CA GLU A 37 -5.38 1.25 9.43
C GLU A 37 -4.30 2.31 9.25
N LYS A 38 -4.63 3.54 9.59
CA LYS A 38 -3.68 4.63 9.52
C LYS A 38 -3.06 4.79 10.91
N LEU A 39 -1.83 4.30 11.05
CA LEU A 39 -1.15 4.32 12.34
C LEU A 39 -0.66 5.71 12.71
N SER A 40 -0.29 6.50 11.71
CA SER A 40 0.12 7.88 11.93
C SER A 40 -0.18 8.66 10.66
N SER A 41 0.15 9.93 10.63
CA SER A 41 -0.17 10.77 9.46
C SER A 41 0.52 10.28 8.19
N ASP A 42 1.57 9.47 8.32
CA ASP A 42 2.35 9.02 7.18
C ASP A 42 2.60 7.51 7.16
N HIS A 43 1.76 6.73 7.86
CA HIS A 43 2.01 5.30 7.96
C HIS A 43 0.72 4.51 7.93
N PHE A 44 0.67 3.48 7.07
CA PHE A 44 -0.50 2.62 6.92
C PHE A 44 -0.15 1.19 7.26
N TYR A 45 -1.12 0.47 7.79
CA TYR A 45 -0.96 -0.91 8.18
C TYR A 45 -2.15 -1.73 7.71
N TRP A 46 -1.89 -2.87 7.09
CA TRP A 46 -2.91 -3.82 6.66
C TRP A 46 -2.81 -5.05 7.54
N PRO A 47 -3.67 -5.17 8.55
CA PRO A 47 -3.55 -6.27 9.51
C PRO A 47 -3.79 -7.65 8.90
N ASP A 48 -4.68 -7.75 7.92
CA ASP A 48 -4.95 -9.04 7.30
C ASP A 48 -3.80 -9.54 6.44
N LEU A 49 -2.94 -8.64 6.00
CA LEU A 49 -1.80 -8.97 5.16
C LEU A 49 -0.48 -8.88 5.92
N ASP A 50 -0.53 -8.37 7.14
CA ASP A 50 0.65 -8.12 7.95
C ASP A 50 1.65 -7.24 7.17
N VAL A 51 1.13 -6.20 6.53
CA VAL A 51 1.91 -5.29 5.71
C VAL A 51 1.85 -3.90 6.32
N ASP A 52 2.99 -3.24 6.35
CA ASP A 52 3.19 -1.98 7.03
C ASP A 52 3.97 -1.09 6.06
N ILE A 53 3.36 0.01 5.59
CA ILE A 53 3.93 0.84 4.53
C ILE A 53 3.81 2.31 4.90
N GLY A 54 4.93 3.03 4.80
CA GLY A 54 4.92 4.47 4.98
C GLY A 54 4.57 5.19 3.69
N ILE A 55 4.04 6.40 3.81
CA ILE A 55 3.67 7.20 2.65
C ILE A 55 4.88 7.46 1.76
N GLU A 56 6.05 7.66 2.36
CA GLU A 56 7.25 7.93 1.59
C GLU A 56 7.59 6.76 0.66
N SER A 57 7.37 5.54 1.13
CA SER A 57 7.59 4.36 0.29
C SER A 57 6.60 4.31 -0.88
N ILE A 58 5.40 4.85 -0.70
CA ILE A 58 4.41 4.89 -1.75
C ILE A 58 4.76 5.95 -2.78
N GLU A 59 5.18 7.12 -2.31
CA GLU A 59 5.48 8.24 -3.21
C GLU A 59 6.82 8.09 -3.90
N HIS A 60 7.77 7.44 -3.23
CA HIS A 60 9.12 7.30 -3.75
C HIS A 60 9.59 5.86 -3.62
N PRO A 61 8.94 4.93 -4.33
CA PRO A 61 9.28 3.52 -4.19
C PRO A 61 10.72 3.21 -4.60
N GLU A 62 11.31 4.03 -5.44
CA GLU A 62 12.69 3.81 -5.88
C GLU A 62 13.68 4.01 -4.73
N LYS A 63 13.30 4.80 -3.70
CA LYS A 63 14.17 5.01 -2.54
C LYS A 63 14.08 3.88 -1.52
N PHE A 64 12.99 3.14 -1.56
CA PHE A 64 12.72 2.07 -0.62
C PHE A 64 12.36 0.82 -1.39
N PRO A 65 13.31 0.27 -2.17
CA PRO A 65 12.99 -0.90 -2.97
C PRO A 65 12.58 -2.06 -2.07
N LEU A 66 11.44 -2.63 -2.39
CA LEU A 66 10.93 -3.76 -1.64
C LEU A 66 11.53 -5.01 -2.24
N LYS A 67 12.40 -5.63 -1.47
CA LYS A 67 13.02 -6.86 -1.91
C LYS A 67 12.14 -8.01 -1.52
N ALA A 68 11.89 -8.89 -2.46
CA ALA A 68 11.23 -10.13 -2.14
C ALA A 68 12.14 -10.93 -1.24
N LYS A 69 11.59 -11.36 -0.17
CA LYS A 69 12.36 -12.15 0.78
C LYS A 69 12.23 -13.59 0.44
#